data_d38282d390e682ded28011b4959bd76e
#
_entry.id   d38282d390e682ded28011b4959bd76e
#
_cell.length_a   1.000
_cell.length_b   1.000
_cell.length_c   1.000
_cell.angle_alpha   90.00
_cell.angle_beta   90.00
_cell.angle_gamma   90.00
#
_symmetry.space_group_name_H-M   'P 1'
#
loop_
_entity.id
_entity.type
_entity.pdbx_description
1 polymer ?
#
loop_
_entity_poly.entity_id
_entity_poly.type
_entity_poly.pdbx_seq_one_letter_code
_entity_poly.pdbx_strand_id
1 'polypeptide(L)'
;MFRNRIVLKRRERINRCSACRYQVLVTADTLFHATIILLGQWLWTIYFMASDKGGVSPLRFSKHIGISRISARSILKKIRAAMAHRDSIYRLEKLIEFDDTYVGGKRAGNRGRGAEGKRPVLVAVESRGKGAGFIAMQAVDTVSEETVRPFLAFHLKSGQNVRTDALPALNAVTIEHIHQKKVTSPEKASEWLPLVHIMIGNMKKFLNGTFHGVSSRYLQEYLDEFFYRFNRRFWGPELPLRMLNACLAHVPVKMVSFIKIHFRF
;
A
#
# COMPACT_ATOMS: atom_id res chain seq x y z
N MET A 1 20.72 -23.09 -8.47
CA MET A 1 20.89 -24.04 -7.34
C MET A 1 22.36 -24.13 -6.99
N PHE A 2 22.81 -23.43 -5.90
CA PHE A 2 24.24 -23.39 -5.53
C PHE A 2 24.55 -24.59 -4.64
N ARG A 3 25.07 -25.67 -5.20
CA ARG A 3 25.43 -26.90 -4.45
C ARG A 3 26.71 -26.82 -3.64
N ASN A 4 27.62 -25.85 -3.90
CA ASN A 4 28.88 -25.71 -3.16
C ASN A 4 29.08 -24.27 -2.73
N ARG A 5 28.88 -23.97 -1.44
CA ARG A 5 29.10 -22.67 -0.83
C ARG A 5 30.37 -22.69 0.03
N ILE A 6 31.27 -21.75 -0.21
CA ILE A 6 32.37 -21.44 0.73
C ILE A 6 32.02 -20.09 1.38
N VAL A 7 31.83 -20.09 2.69
CA VAL A 7 31.66 -18.85 3.48
C VAL A 7 33.02 -18.29 3.81
N LEU A 8 33.32 -17.07 3.39
CA LEU A 8 34.57 -16.39 3.72
C LEU A 8 34.51 -15.85 5.16
N LYS A 9 35.28 -16.46 6.08
CA LYS A 9 35.36 -16.14 7.52
C LYS A 9 35.59 -14.66 7.86
N ARG A 10 36.22 -13.86 6.99
CA ARG A 10 36.48 -12.42 7.21
C ARG A 10 35.33 -11.49 6.83
N ARG A 11 34.32 -11.98 6.08
CA ARG A 11 33.16 -11.21 5.70
C ARG A 11 31.92 -12.14 5.70
N GLU A 12 31.37 -12.36 6.87
CA GLU A 12 30.23 -13.29 7.13
C GLU A 12 29.01 -13.11 6.22
N ARG A 13 29.00 -12.06 5.38
CA ARG A 13 27.88 -11.73 4.49
C ARG A 13 28.14 -12.08 3.02
N ILE A 14 29.32 -12.60 2.67
CA ILE A 14 29.70 -12.90 1.30
C ILE A 14 29.72 -14.43 1.10
N ASN A 15 28.88 -14.92 0.19
CA ASN A 15 28.95 -16.28 -0.31
C ASN A 15 29.79 -16.28 -1.59
N ARG A 16 30.69 -17.27 -1.73
CA ARG A 16 31.50 -17.48 -2.92
C ARG A 16 31.15 -18.82 -3.56
N CYS A 17 30.94 -18.84 -4.85
CA CYS A 17 30.80 -20.08 -5.60
C CYS A 17 32.16 -20.80 -5.69
N SER A 18 32.21 -22.09 -5.37
CA SER A 18 33.45 -22.88 -5.47
C SER A 18 33.89 -23.14 -6.93
N ALA A 19 32.93 -23.22 -7.85
CA ALA A 19 33.19 -23.49 -9.26
C ALA A 19 33.65 -22.24 -10.03
N CYS A 20 32.86 -21.15 -10.02
CA CYS A 20 33.13 -19.94 -10.81
C CYS A 20 33.72 -18.79 -10.00
N ARG A 21 33.95 -18.95 -8.70
CA ARG A 21 34.45 -17.92 -7.76
C ARG A 21 33.58 -16.67 -7.63
N TYR A 22 32.41 -16.64 -8.25
CA TYR A 22 31.46 -15.53 -8.12
C TYR A 22 31.11 -15.27 -6.65
N GLN A 23 31.14 -14.00 -6.25
CA GLN A 23 30.84 -13.58 -4.89
C GLN A 23 29.52 -12.83 -4.84
N VAL A 24 28.65 -13.19 -3.91
CA VAL A 24 27.35 -12.58 -3.73
C VAL A 24 27.09 -12.30 -2.25
N LEU A 25 26.57 -11.13 -1.95
CA LEU A 25 26.06 -10.80 -0.62
C LEU A 25 24.75 -11.54 -0.37
N VAL A 26 24.51 -11.98 0.87
CA VAL A 26 23.23 -12.58 1.27
C VAL A 26 22.05 -11.65 1.01
N THR A 27 22.30 -10.33 1.06
CA THR A 27 21.30 -9.29 0.82
C THR A 27 21.20 -8.82 -0.64
N ALA A 28 22.01 -9.39 -1.55
CA ALA A 28 21.95 -9.02 -2.96
C ALA A 28 20.57 -9.25 -3.54
N ASP A 29 20.15 -8.37 -4.45
CA ASP A 29 18.86 -8.42 -5.14
C ASP A 29 17.62 -8.45 -4.21
N THR A 30 17.78 -7.94 -3.00
CA THR A 30 16.69 -7.74 -2.03
C THR A 30 16.59 -6.28 -1.62
N LEU A 31 15.54 -5.92 -0.90
CA LEU A 31 15.38 -4.58 -0.31
C LEU A 31 16.57 -4.18 0.58
N PHE A 32 17.31 -5.14 1.11
CA PHE A 32 18.45 -4.96 1.99
C PHE A 32 19.79 -4.80 1.25
N HIS A 33 19.77 -4.77 -0.09
CA HIS A 33 20.97 -4.61 -0.90
C HIS A 33 21.69 -3.30 -0.56
N ALA A 34 23.02 -3.37 -0.38
CA ALA A 34 23.90 -2.24 -0.06
C ALA A 34 23.44 -1.39 1.14
N THR A 35 22.68 -1.98 2.09
CA THR A 35 22.26 -1.26 3.30
C THR A 35 23.43 -1.04 4.24
N ILE A 36 23.56 0.18 4.79
CA ILE A 36 24.46 0.52 5.89
C ILE A 36 23.81 0.26 7.26
N ILE A 37 22.51 0.02 7.29
CA ILE A 37 21.72 -0.21 8.49
C ILE A 37 21.82 -1.70 8.84
N LEU A 38 21.95 -2.02 10.12
CA LEU A 38 22.06 -3.39 10.59
C LEU A 38 20.80 -4.19 10.24
N LEU A 39 20.97 -5.45 9.81
CA LEU A 39 19.83 -6.31 9.47
C LEU A 39 18.87 -6.50 10.66
N GLY A 40 19.39 -6.56 11.88
CA GLY A 40 18.55 -6.60 13.08
C GLY A 40 17.61 -5.40 13.20
N GLN A 41 18.07 -4.20 12.83
CA GLN A 41 17.23 -3.00 12.83
C GLN A 41 16.13 -3.06 11.75
N TRP A 42 16.41 -3.68 10.59
CA TRP A 42 15.40 -3.96 9.57
C TRP A 42 14.35 -4.96 10.07
N LEU A 43 14.78 -6.06 10.71
CA LEU A 43 13.87 -7.08 11.23
C LEU A 43 12.96 -6.51 12.32
N TRP A 44 13.52 -5.71 13.24
CA TRP A 44 12.71 -4.98 14.23
C TRP A 44 11.72 -4.02 13.58
N THR A 45 12.12 -3.32 12.50
CA THR A 45 11.20 -2.43 11.78
C THR A 45 10.01 -3.20 11.21
N ILE A 46 10.30 -4.32 10.53
CA ILE A 46 9.27 -5.19 9.94
C ILE A 46 8.33 -5.70 11.03
N TYR A 47 8.89 -6.14 12.17
CA TYR A 47 8.10 -6.63 13.29
C TYR A 47 7.19 -5.54 13.87
N PHE A 48 7.71 -4.34 14.14
CA PHE A 48 6.89 -3.24 14.66
C PHE A 48 5.82 -2.78 13.65
N MET A 49 6.16 -2.67 12.37
CA MET A 49 5.17 -2.33 11.34
C MET A 49 4.07 -3.38 11.22
N ALA A 50 4.39 -4.65 11.41
CA ALA A 50 3.40 -5.73 11.36
C ALA A 50 2.52 -5.77 12.62
N SER A 51 3.09 -5.53 13.79
CA SER A 51 2.43 -5.72 15.10
C SER A 51 1.59 -4.52 15.53
N ASP A 52 1.97 -3.28 15.17
CA ASP A 52 1.25 -2.06 15.57
C ASP A 52 0.13 -1.73 14.59
N LYS A 53 -1.12 -1.97 15.00
CA LYS A 53 -2.32 -1.70 14.16
C LYS A 53 -2.44 -0.23 13.73
N GLY A 54 -1.99 0.71 14.54
CA GLY A 54 -2.04 2.14 14.27
C GLY A 54 -0.97 2.63 13.28
N GLY A 55 0.02 1.78 12.99
CA GLY A 55 1.20 2.17 12.23
C GLY A 55 2.27 2.85 13.08
N VAL A 56 3.47 3.02 12.53
CA VAL A 56 4.62 3.53 13.27
C VAL A 56 5.15 4.80 12.62
N SER A 57 5.20 5.90 13.39
CA SER A 57 5.78 7.15 12.90
C SER A 57 7.31 7.09 12.87
N PRO A 58 7.99 7.74 11.88
CA PRO A 58 9.45 7.75 11.81
C PRO A 58 10.13 8.29 13.07
N LEU A 59 9.51 9.28 13.73
CA LEU A 59 10.05 9.86 14.96
C LEU A 59 10.00 8.88 16.13
N ARG A 60 8.85 8.22 16.35
CA ARG A 60 8.72 7.21 17.39
C ARG A 60 9.66 6.04 17.13
N PHE A 61 9.71 5.58 15.87
CA PHE A 61 10.54 4.46 15.46
C PHE A 61 12.04 4.75 15.63
N SER A 62 12.53 5.93 15.25
CA SER A 62 13.95 6.30 15.39
C SER A 62 14.43 6.21 16.85
N LYS A 63 13.58 6.58 17.81
CA LYS A 63 13.88 6.49 19.25
C LYS A 63 13.94 5.04 19.73
N HIS A 64 13.04 4.16 19.25
CA HIS A 64 13.02 2.75 19.67
C HIS A 64 14.22 1.95 19.15
N ILE A 65 14.68 2.24 17.93
CA ILE A 65 15.72 1.45 17.26
C ILE A 65 17.11 2.10 17.38
N GLY A 66 17.19 3.33 17.88
CA GLY A 66 18.47 4.04 18.04
C GLY A 66 19.10 4.46 16.70
N ILE A 67 18.27 4.87 15.71
CA ILE A 67 18.74 5.37 14.41
C ILE A 67 18.28 6.80 14.17
N SER A 68 18.89 7.48 13.19
CA SER A 68 18.46 8.81 12.81
C SER A 68 17.01 8.81 12.27
N ARG A 69 16.30 9.93 12.47
CA ARG A 69 14.94 10.10 11.91
C ARG A 69 14.91 9.96 10.39
N ILE A 70 15.97 10.39 9.71
CA ILE A 70 16.11 10.29 8.25
C ILE A 70 16.22 8.82 7.85
N SER A 71 17.08 8.05 8.54
CA SER A 71 17.22 6.61 8.31
C SER A 71 15.92 5.86 8.58
N ALA A 72 15.23 6.17 9.69
CA ALA A 72 13.94 5.60 10.04
C ALA A 72 12.89 5.84 8.93
N ARG A 73 12.80 7.08 8.43
CA ARG A 73 11.90 7.41 7.32
C ARG A 73 12.24 6.63 6.04
N SER A 74 13.53 6.51 5.73
CA SER A 74 13.98 5.77 4.54
C SER A 74 13.63 4.29 4.61
N ILE A 75 13.85 3.63 5.76
CA ILE A 75 13.48 2.23 5.97
C ILE A 75 11.96 2.03 5.80
N LEU A 76 11.16 2.80 6.52
CA LEU A 76 9.71 2.71 6.47
C LEU A 76 9.17 2.90 5.03
N LYS A 77 9.72 3.87 4.30
CA LYS A 77 9.39 4.10 2.89
C LYS A 77 9.72 2.89 2.00
N LYS A 78 10.91 2.30 2.17
CA LYS A 78 11.33 1.13 1.39
C LYS A 78 10.44 -0.09 1.67
N ILE A 79 10.06 -0.32 2.93
CA ILE A 79 9.15 -1.42 3.28
C ILE A 79 7.76 -1.18 2.67
N ARG A 80 7.22 0.05 2.70
CA ARG A 80 5.96 0.39 2.03
C ARG A 80 6.01 0.12 0.52
N ALA A 81 7.13 0.43 -0.13
CA ALA A 81 7.32 0.10 -1.55
C ALA A 81 7.29 -1.41 -1.82
N ALA A 82 7.87 -2.22 -0.93
CA ALA A 82 7.79 -3.67 -1.03
C ALA A 82 6.37 -4.21 -0.80
N MET A 83 5.60 -3.58 0.11
CA MET A 83 4.18 -3.88 0.31
C MET A 83 3.36 -3.58 -0.94
N ALA A 84 3.53 -2.40 -1.54
CA ALA A 84 2.86 -1.99 -2.77
C ALA A 84 3.16 -2.95 -3.93
N HIS A 85 4.44 -3.27 -4.14
CA HIS A 85 4.86 -4.23 -5.15
C HIS A 85 4.23 -5.61 -4.94
N ARG A 86 4.18 -6.09 -3.69
CA ARG A 86 3.57 -7.38 -3.38
C ARG A 86 2.07 -7.40 -3.62
N ASP A 87 1.36 -6.28 -3.40
CA ASP A 87 -0.09 -6.19 -3.60
C ASP A 87 -0.48 -5.88 -5.05
N SER A 88 0.44 -5.38 -5.88
CA SER A 88 0.18 -5.08 -7.29
C SER A 88 -0.21 -6.31 -8.14
N ILE A 89 0.09 -7.52 -7.67
CA ILE A 89 -0.27 -8.77 -8.37
C ILE A 89 -1.70 -9.26 -8.08
N TYR A 90 -2.35 -8.70 -7.05
CA TYR A 90 -3.71 -9.13 -6.69
C TYR A 90 -4.75 -8.32 -7.48
N ARG A 91 -5.82 -9.00 -7.83
CA ARG A 91 -7.00 -8.41 -8.49
C ARG A 91 -8.23 -8.77 -7.67
N LEU A 92 -9.07 -7.76 -7.44
CA LEU A 92 -10.35 -7.92 -6.77
C LEU A 92 -11.33 -8.65 -7.68
N GLU A 93 -12.21 -9.46 -7.08
CA GLU A 93 -13.19 -10.26 -7.82
C GLU A 93 -14.56 -10.31 -7.13
N LYS A 94 -15.56 -10.79 -7.87
CA LYS A 94 -16.95 -10.97 -7.46
C LYS A 94 -17.70 -9.64 -7.34
N LEU A 95 -18.33 -9.38 -6.19
CA LEU A 95 -19.04 -8.14 -5.91
C LEU A 95 -18.07 -7.13 -5.29
N ILE A 96 -17.97 -5.97 -5.88
CA ILE A 96 -17.07 -4.91 -5.46
C ILE A 96 -17.85 -3.65 -5.17
N GLU A 97 -17.66 -3.07 -3.99
CA GLU A 97 -18.11 -1.72 -3.67
C GLU A 97 -16.99 -0.75 -4.04
N PHE A 98 -17.32 0.27 -4.83
CA PHE A 98 -16.35 1.25 -5.32
C PHE A 98 -16.86 2.67 -5.09
N ASP A 99 -16.03 3.51 -4.47
CA ASP A 99 -16.34 4.91 -4.15
C ASP A 99 -15.06 5.75 -4.10
N ASP A 100 -15.20 7.06 -4.05
CA ASP A 100 -14.11 8.00 -3.82
C ASP A 100 -14.21 8.68 -2.46
N THR A 101 -13.09 9.14 -1.97
CA THR A 101 -13.03 9.96 -0.75
C THR A 101 -11.91 10.98 -0.84
N TYR A 102 -11.97 12.00 0.03
CA TYR A 102 -10.96 13.05 0.08
C TYR A 102 -10.16 12.97 1.37
N VAL A 103 -8.84 13.01 1.26
CA VAL A 103 -7.87 12.97 2.35
C VAL A 103 -7.06 14.25 2.34
N GLY A 104 -6.89 14.89 3.49
CA GLY A 104 -6.10 16.11 3.65
C GLY A 104 -6.39 16.80 4.96
N GLY A 105 -5.55 17.82 5.30
CA GLY A 105 -5.68 18.57 6.55
C GLY A 105 -6.99 19.36 6.65
N LYS A 106 -7.41 19.62 7.89
CA LYS A 106 -8.48 20.57 8.17
C LYS A 106 -7.95 21.98 7.86
N ARG A 107 -8.44 22.59 6.79
CA ARG A 107 -8.30 24.03 6.56
C ARG A 107 -9.66 24.69 6.72
N ALA A 108 -9.70 25.90 7.24
CA ALA A 108 -10.90 26.73 7.23
C ALA A 108 -11.26 27.01 5.76
N GLY A 109 -12.49 26.75 5.35
CA GLY A 109 -12.97 26.92 3.98
C GLY A 109 -14.01 25.89 3.58
N ASN A 110 -14.31 25.79 2.29
CA ASN A 110 -15.35 24.96 1.73
C ASN A 110 -15.17 23.47 2.07
N ARG A 111 -16.26 22.83 2.50
CA ARG A 111 -16.32 21.38 2.73
C ARG A 111 -16.73 20.68 1.44
N GLY A 112 -16.14 19.51 1.18
CA GLY A 112 -16.56 18.66 0.06
C GLY A 112 -15.50 18.54 -1.06
N ARG A 113 -15.99 18.19 -2.26
CA ARG A 113 -15.19 18.03 -3.49
C ARG A 113 -14.58 19.38 -3.89
N GLY A 114 -13.28 19.38 -4.25
CA GLY A 114 -12.58 20.62 -4.65
C GLY A 114 -12.03 21.47 -3.50
N ALA A 115 -12.12 21.04 -2.24
CA ALA A 115 -11.52 21.77 -1.14
C ALA A 115 -9.99 21.76 -1.25
N GLU A 116 -9.39 22.94 -1.20
CA GLU A 116 -7.94 23.15 -1.35
C GLU A 116 -7.12 22.30 -0.36
N GLY A 117 -6.10 21.65 -0.87
CA GLY A 117 -5.19 20.81 -0.06
C GLY A 117 -5.72 19.40 0.27
N LYS A 118 -6.89 19.01 -0.25
CA LYS A 118 -7.39 17.64 -0.16
C LYS A 118 -7.06 16.87 -1.44
N ARG A 119 -6.63 15.62 -1.28
CA ARG A 119 -6.36 14.72 -2.39
C ARG A 119 -7.44 13.64 -2.48
N PRO A 120 -8.01 13.40 -3.66
CA PRO A 120 -8.95 12.30 -3.87
C PRO A 120 -8.26 10.95 -3.75
N VAL A 121 -9.00 9.97 -3.21
CA VAL A 121 -8.58 8.57 -3.11
C VAL A 121 -9.72 7.71 -3.63
N LEU A 122 -9.42 6.90 -4.64
CA LEU A 122 -10.29 5.85 -5.13
C LEU A 122 -10.19 4.65 -4.20
N VAL A 123 -11.33 4.05 -3.84
CA VAL A 123 -11.41 2.94 -2.89
C VAL A 123 -12.31 1.86 -3.46
N ALA A 124 -11.75 0.66 -3.65
CA ALA A 124 -12.50 -0.52 -4.05
C ALA A 124 -12.40 -1.59 -2.94
N VAL A 125 -13.54 -2.20 -2.61
CA VAL A 125 -13.66 -3.20 -1.56
C VAL A 125 -14.41 -4.41 -2.10
N GLU A 126 -13.77 -5.57 -2.06
CA GLU A 126 -14.40 -6.85 -2.37
C GLU A 126 -15.39 -7.23 -1.26
N SER A 127 -16.62 -7.56 -1.63
CA SER A 127 -17.64 -8.02 -0.70
C SER A 127 -17.60 -9.55 -0.56
N ARG A 128 -17.50 -10.01 0.67
CA ARG A 128 -17.65 -11.44 1.05
C ARG A 128 -18.88 -11.65 1.91
N GLY A 129 -20.03 -11.27 1.38
CA GLY A 129 -21.29 -11.29 2.11
C GLY A 129 -21.35 -10.18 3.17
N LYS A 130 -21.30 -10.53 4.45
CA LYS A 130 -21.35 -9.55 5.55
C LYS A 130 -20.01 -8.86 5.85
N GLY A 131 -18.92 -9.29 5.25
CA GLY A 131 -17.58 -8.80 5.55
C GLY A 131 -16.82 -8.33 4.32
N ALA A 132 -15.88 -7.41 4.52
CA ALA A 132 -14.97 -6.98 3.47
C ALA A 132 -13.97 -8.10 3.14
N GLY A 133 -13.73 -8.33 1.85
CA GLY A 133 -12.66 -9.17 1.33
C GLY A 133 -11.34 -8.40 1.22
N PHE A 134 -10.72 -8.44 0.05
CA PHE A 134 -9.57 -7.60 -0.27
C PHE A 134 -10.00 -6.19 -0.62
N ILE A 135 -9.08 -5.25 -0.45
CA ILE A 135 -9.29 -3.84 -0.78
C ILE A 135 -8.15 -3.32 -1.65
N ALA A 136 -8.44 -2.30 -2.46
CA ALA A 136 -7.45 -1.51 -3.18
C ALA A 136 -7.75 -0.03 -3.00
N MET A 137 -6.69 0.78 -2.89
CA MET A 137 -6.79 2.23 -2.71
C MET A 137 -5.74 2.94 -3.54
N GLN A 138 -6.14 4.02 -4.22
CA GLN A 138 -5.23 4.83 -5.02
C GLN A 138 -5.51 6.31 -4.84
N ALA A 139 -4.48 7.08 -4.49
CA ALA A 139 -4.52 8.53 -4.51
C ALA A 139 -4.42 9.02 -5.97
N VAL A 140 -5.33 9.87 -6.37
CA VAL A 140 -5.39 10.46 -7.71
C VAL A 140 -5.37 11.98 -7.62
N ASP A 141 -5.13 12.66 -8.74
CA ASP A 141 -5.18 14.13 -8.75
C ASP A 141 -6.62 14.64 -8.89
N THR A 142 -7.43 13.95 -9.69
CA THR A 142 -8.85 14.23 -9.92
C THR A 142 -9.63 12.94 -10.02
N VAL A 143 -10.94 12.99 -9.73
CA VAL A 143 -11.87 11.87 -9.97
C VAL A 143 -12.51 12.10 -11.32
N SER A 144 -12.00 11.44 -12.36
CA SER A 144 -12.48 11.48 -13.74
C SER A 144 -12.50 10.07 -14.33
N GLU A 145 -13.16 9.87 -15.46
CA GLU A 145 -13.13 8.59 -16.16
C GLU A 145 -11.69 8.16 -16.53
N GLU A 146 -10.84 9.14 -16.87
CA GLU A 146 -9.42 8.92 -17.21
C GLU A 146 -8.60 8.37 -16.04
N THR A 147 -8.95 8.70 -14.80
CA THR A 147 -8.29 8.18 -13.59
C THR A 147 -8.95 6.92 -13.05
N VAL A 148 -10.26 6.78 -13.22
CA VAL A 148 -11.02 5.60 -12.77
C VAL A 148 -10.73 4.38 -13.64
N ARG A 149 -10.70 4.53 -14.97
CA ARG A 149 -10.45 3.39 -15.88
C ARG A 149 -9.14 2.66 -15.61
N PRO A 150 -7.96 3.32 -15.53
CA PRO A 150 -6.71 2.62 -15.20
C PRO A 150 -6.73 1.97 -13.81
N PHE A 151 -7.39 2.59 -12.83
CA PHE A 151 -7.56 2.01 -11.51
C PHE A 151 -8.33 0.67 -11.57
N LEU A 152 -9.46 0.64 -12.26
CA LEU A 152 -10.26 -0.57 -12.42
C LEU A 152 -9.47 -1.66 -13.17
N ALA A 153 -8.89 -1.34 -14.31
CA ALA A 153 -8.10 -2.27 -15.12
C ALA A 153 -6.90 -2.86 -14.34
N PHE A 154 -6.30 -2.06 -13.45
CA PHE A 154 -5.17 -2.51 -12.65
C PHE A 154 -5.58 -3.33 -11.42
N HIS A 155 -6.68 -3.01 -10.76
CA HIS A 155 -7.04 -3.60 -9.49
C HIS A 155 -8.16 -4.66 -9.54
N LEU A 156 -8.96 -4.70 -10.60
CA LEU A 156 -10.07 -5.64 -10.73
C LEU A 156 -9.80 -6.69 -11.82
N LYS A 157 -10.36 -7.87 -11.65
CA LYS A 157 -10.50 -8.82 -12.76
C LYS A 157 -11.62 -8.32 -13.67
N SER A 158 -11.53 -8.56 -14.98
CA SER A 158 -12.59 -8.19 -15.94
C SER A 158 -13.92 -8.88 -15.60
N GLY A 159 -15.04 -8.26 -15.96
CA GLY A 159 -16.39 -8.85 -15.84
C GLY A 159 -16.96 -8.89 -14.42
N GLN A 160 -16.43 -8.11 -13.46
CA GLN A 160 -16.91 -8.13 -12.08
C GLN A 160 -18.20 -7.30 -11.90
N ASN A 161 -18.97 -7.63 -10.86
CA ASN A 161 -20.12 -6.81 -10.43
C ASN A 161 -19.61 -5.66 -9.55
N VAL A 162 -19.79 -4.42 -10.00
CA VAL A 162 -19.31 -3.23 -9.28
C VAL A 162 -20.48 -2.34 -8.89
N ARG A 163 -20.65 -2.11 -7.59
CA ARG A 163 -21.60 -1.17 -7.01
C ARG A 163 -20.94 0.18 -6.78
N THR A 164 -21.62 1.25 -7.21
CA THR A 164 -21.13 2.62 -6.99
C THR A 164 -22.29 3.55 -6.61
N ASP A 165 -21.94 4.76 -6.16
CA ASP A 165 -22.87 5.87 -6.23
C ASP A 165 -23.09 6.31 -7.70
N ALA A 166 -23.97 7.27 -7.91
CA ALA A 166 -24.30 7.77 -9.27
C ALA A 166 -23.35 8.88 -9.76
N LEU A 167 -22.13 8.98 -9.26
CA LEU A 167 -21.16 9.96 -9.74
C LEU A 167 -20.82 9.70 -11.23
N PRO A 168 -20.92 10.72 -12.11
CA PRO A 168 -20.67 10.55 -13.55
C PRO A 168 -19.31 9.94 -13.90
N ALA A 169 -18.25 10.32 -13.20
CA ALA A 169 -16.88 9.77 -13.40
C ALA A 169 -16.81 8.24 -13.20
N LEU A 170 -17.75 7.65 -12.41
CA LEU A 170 -17.78 6.22 -12.17
C LEU A 170 -18.51 5.44 -13.28
N ASN A 171 -19.07 6.12 -14.29
CA ASN A 171 -19.62 5.45 -15.48
C ASN A 171 -18.53 4.67 -16.26
N ALA A 172 -17.24 5.01 -16.09
CA ALA A 172 -16.12 4.23 -16.63
C ALA A 172 -16.19 2.73 -16.26
N VAL A 173 -16.88 2.37 -15.16
CA VAL A 173 -17.12 0.98 -14.74
C VAL A 173 -17.85 0.17 -15.81
N THR A 174 -18.77 0.77 -16.55
CA THR A 174 -19.62 0.08 -17.56
C THR A 174 -18.83 -0.50 -18.74
N ILE A 175 -17.57 -0.11 -18.92
CA ILE A 175 -16.76 -0.51 -20.08
C ILE A 175 -16.33 -1.98 -19.97
N GLU A 176 -15.95 -2.44 -18.78
CA GLU A 176 -15.41 -3.78 -18.56
C GLU A 176 -16.11 -4.58 -17.46
N HIS A 177 -17.10 -3.96 -16.77
CA HIS A 177 -17.74 -4.55 -15.59
C HIS A 177 -19.26 -4.40 -15.63
N ILE A 178 -19.95 -5.25 -14.88
CA ILE A 178 -21.40 -5.12 -14.65
C ILE A 178 -21.61 -4.03 -13.60
N HIS A 179 -22.08 -2.86 -14.04
CA HIS A 179 -22.24 -1.69 -13.19
C HIS A 179 -23.62 -1.61 -12.54
N GLN A 180 -23.65 -1.62 -11.22
CA GLN A 180 -24.85 -1.38 -10.42
C GLN A 180 -24.70 -0.01 -9.75
N LYS A 181 -25.32 1.02 -10.32
CA LYS A 181 -25.33 2.37 -9.76
C LYS A 181 -26.64 2.70 -9.09
N LYS A 182 -26.59 3.44 -7.98
CA LYS A 182 -27.78 3.92 -7.28
C LYS A 182 -27.56 5.32 -6.75
N VAL A 183 -28.48 6.23 -7.08
CA VAL A 183 -28.53 7.54 -6.43
C VAL A 183 -29.05 7.34 -5.02
N THR A 184 -28.25 7.65 -4.03
CA THR A 184 -28.62 7.53 -2.61
C THR A 184 -28.47 8.87 -1.92
N SER A 185 -29.39 9.18 -0.98
CA SER A 185 -29.18 10.30 -0.08
C SER A 185 -27.97 10.04 0.82
N PRO A 186 -27.27 11.06 1.32
CA PRO A 186 -26.10 10.89 2.20
C PRO A 186 -26.36 9.98 3.41
N GLU A 187 -27.59 9.98 3.92
CA GLU A 187 -28.03 9.16 5.05
C GLU A 187 -28.11 7.68 4.69
N LYS A 188 -28.52 7.36 3.45
CA LYS A 188 -28.68 5.98 2.96
C LYS A 188 -27.48 5.46 2.17
N ALA A 189 -26.47 6.29 1.92
CA ALA A 189 -25.27 5.88 1.20
C ALA A 189 -24.54 4.73 1.91
N SER A 190 -24.49 4.72 3.24
CA SER A 190 -23.92 3.65 4.04
C SER A 190 -24.71 2.34 3.99
N GLU A 191 -25.98 2.35 3.59
CA GLU A 191 -26.76 1.12 3.39
C GLU A 191 -26.46 0.47 2.03
N TRP A 192 -26.15 1.29 1.01
CA TRP A 192 -25.86 0.81 -0.35
C TRP A 192 -24.42 0.33 -0.51
N LEU A 193 -23.46 1.05 0.09
CA LEU A 193 -22.02 0.81 0.03
C LEU A 193 -21.40 0.67 1.44
N PRO A 194 -21.89 -0.26 2.30
CA PRO A 194 -21.51 -0.30 3.70
C PRO A 194 -20.03 -0.59 3.90
N LEU A 195 -19.45 -1.50 3.10
CA LEU A 195 -18.07 -1.95 3.28
C LEU A 195 -17.06 -0.87 2.88
N VAL A 196 -17.28 -0.19 1.76
CA VAL A 196 -16.38 0.88 1.32
C VAL A 196 -16.38 2.05 2.31
N HIS A 197 -17.54 2.43 2.86
CA HIS A 197 -17.60 3.50 3.87
C HIS A 197 -16.90 3.12 5.18
N ILE A 198 -17.03 1.86 5.63
CA ILE A 198 -16.27 1.35 6.78
C ILE A 198 -14.76 1.42 6.50
N MET A 199 -14.31 1.03 5.31
CA MET A 199 -12.90 1.06 4.94
C MET A 199 -12.37 2.48 4.83
N ILE A 200 -13.13 3.40 4.26
CA ILE A 200 -12.81 4.84 4.24
C ILE A 200 -12.65 5.38 5.67
N GLY A 201 -13.57 5.04 6.57
CA GLY A 201 -13.50 5.42 7.98
C GLY A 201 -12.25 4.89 8.68
N ASN A 202 -11.93 3.61 8.49
CA ASN A 202 -10.75 2.97 9.06
C ASN A 202 -9.45 3.55 8.51
N MET A 203 -9.36 3.80 7.21
CA MET A 203 -8.23 4.44 6.56
C MET A 203 -8.01 5.86 7.12
N LYS A 204 -9.07 6.66 7.25
CA LYS A 204 -8.97 8.01 7.85
C LYS A 204 -8.52 7.97 9.30
N LYS A 205 -8.99 7.01 10.10
CA LYS A 205 -8.52 6.80 11.48
C LYS A 205 -7.03 6.42 11.51
N PHE A 206 -6.58 5.55 10.62
CA PHE A 206 -5.17 5.18 10.50
C PHE A 206 -4.29 6.39 10.17
N LEU A 207 -4.66 7.18 9.17
CA LEU A 207 -3.90 8.36 8.75
C LEU A 207 -3.87 9.47 9.82
N ASN A 208 -4.99 9.74 10.48
CA ASN A 208 -5.11 10.84 11.43
C ASN A 208 -4.61 10.45 12.84
N GLY A 209 -4.68 9.17 13.21
CA GLY A 209 -4.28 8.70 14.54
C GLY A 209 -2.77 8.81 14.76
N THR A 210 -1.99 8.02 14.04
CA THR A 210 -0.53 7.95 14.26
C THR A 210 0.23 9.04 13.53
N PHE A 211 -0.25 9.47 12.36
CA PHE A 211 0.52 10.37 11.49
C PHE A 211 0.05 11.82 11.55
N HIS A 212 -1.07 12.09 12.24
CA HIS A 212 -1.67 13.43 12.39
C HIS A 212 -1.91 14.15 11.06
N GLY A 213 -2.16 13.38 10.01
CA GLY A 213 -2.26 13.82 8.62
C GLY A 213 -0.98 13.53 7.83
N VAL A 214 -1.18 13.30 6.55
CA VAL A 214 -0.12 12.95 5.61
C VAL A 214 -0.17 13.91 4.44
N SER A 215 0.99 14.45 4.05
CA SER A 215 1.10 15.28 2.86
C SER A 215 0.65 14.49 1.61
N SER A 216 -0.07 15.15 0.71
CA SER A 216 -0.56 14.56 -0.54
C SER A 216 0.53 13.85 -1.35
N ARG A 217 1.77 14.37 -1.32
CA ARG A 217 2.94 13.79 -1.98
C ARG A 217 3.28 12.37 -1.51
N TYR A 218 2.99 12.05 -0.26
CA TYR A 218 3.36 10.74 0.35
C TYR A 218 2.14 9.88 0.65
N LEU A 219 0.94 10.35 0.32
CA LEU A 219 -0.31 9.68 0.71
C LEU A 219 -0.36 8.23 0.24
N GLN A 220 0.04 7.96 -1.03
CA GLN A 220 0.02 6.60 -1.56
C GLN A 220 0.85 5.61 -0.73
N GLU A 221 2.04 6.01 -0.26
CA GLU A 221 2.89 5.13 0.55
C GLU A 221 2.17 4.65 1.85
N TYR A 222 1.31 5.47 2.43
CA TYR A 222 0.54 5.11 3.62
C TYR A 222 -0.72 4.33 3.29
N LEU A 223 -1.34 4.58 2.14
CA LEU A 223 -2.43 3.74 1.64
C LEU A 223 -1.93 2.33 1.36
N ASP A 224 -0.74 2.19 0.73
CA ASP A 224 -0.09 0.91 0.46
C ASP A 224 0.14 0.10 1.76
N GLU A 225 0.60 0.75 2.83
CA GLU A 225 0.73 0.11 4.14
C GLU A 225 -0.63 -0.31 4.69
N PHE A 226 -1.63 0.56 4.63
CA PHE A 226 -2.95 0.30 5.17
C PHE A 226 -3.61 -0.90 4.50
N PHE A 227 -3.71 -0.88 3.16
CA PHE A 227 -4.40 -1.98 2.47
C PHE A 227 -3.58 -3.28 2.45
N TYR A 228 -2.25 -3.23 2.39
CA TYR A 228 -1.41 -4.42 2.53
C TYR A 228 -1.70 -5.18 3.83
N ARG A 229 -1.76 -4.46 4.95
CA ARG A 229 -2.03 -5.02 6.28
C ARG A 229 -3.47 -5.49 6.40
N PHE A 230 -4.42 -4.70 5.90
CA PHE A 230 -5.83 -5.08 5.90
C PHE A 230 -6.07 -6.35 5.10
N ASN A 231 -5.49 -6.47 3.92
CA ASN A 231 -5.62 -7.64 3.06
C ASN A 231 -5.05 -8.91 3.70
N ARG A 232 -4.19 -8.77 4.71
CA ARG A 232 -3.57 -9.88 5.47
C ARG A 232 -4.02 -10.00 6.91
N ARG A 233 -5.11 -9.35 7.30
CA ARG A 233 -5.60 -9.31 8.69
C ARG A 233 -5.93 -10.68 9.28
N PHE A 234 -6.27 -11.65 8.45
CA PHE A 234 -6.57 -13.02 8.88
C PHE A 234 -5.31 -13.83 9.23
N TRP A 235 -4.13 -13.35 8.83
CA TRP A 235 -2.84 -13.97 9.11
C TRP A 235 -1.99 -13.12 10.08
N GLY A 236 -2.62 -12.59 11.12
CA GLY A 236 -1.96 -11.68 12.06
C GLY A 236 -0.63 -12.18 12.60
N PRO A 237 -0.53 -13.42 13.15
CA PRO A 237 0.72 -13.98 13.65
C PRO A 237 1.81 -14.15 12.57
N GLU A 238 1.42 -14.39 11.32
CA GLU A 238 2.34 -14.57 10.19
C GLU A 238 2.72 -13.25 9.51
N LEU A 239 2.06 -12.15 9.84
CA LEU A 239 2.24 -10.89 9.12
C LEU A 239 3.69 -10.40 9.09
N PRO A 240 4.51 -10.52 10.17
CA PRO A 240 5.93 -10.16 10.12
C PRO A 240 6.70 -10.98 9.07
N LEU A 241 6.46 -12.29 9.00
CA LEU A 241 7.13 -13.17 8.03
C LEU A 241 6.67 -12.88 6.59
N ARG A 242 5.38 -12.63 6.38
CA ARG A 242 4.83 -12.25 5.07
C ARG A 242 5.39 -10.91 4.58
N MET A 243 5.59 -9.96 5.49
CA MET A 243 6.22 -8.67 5.19
C MET A 243 7.70 -8.82 4.90
N LEU A 244 8.42 -9.66 5.65
CA LEU A 244 9.81 -9.99 5.36
C LEU A 244 9.95 -10.63 3.96
N ASN A 245 9.09 -11.57 3.61
CA ASN A 245 9.07 -12.19 2.27
C ASN A 245 8.80 -11.16 1.16
N ALA A 246 7.92 -10.18 1.39
CA ALA A 246 7.72 -9.08 0.46
C ALA A 246 9.00 -8.24 0.27
N CYS A 247 9.73 -7.97 1.35
CA CYS A 247 11.00 -7.24 1.29
C CYS A 247 12.12 -8.04 0.60
N LEU A 248 12.13 -9.36 0.75
CA LEU A 248 13.10 -10.24 0.08
C LEU A 248 12.82 -10.38 -1.43
N ALA A 249 11.53 -10.38 -1.82
CA ALA A 249 11.11 -10.47 -3.21
C ALA A 249 11.18 -9.14 -3.96
N HIS A 250 11.35 -8.02 -3.25
CA HIS A 250 11.37 -6.69 -3.85
C HIS A 250 12.80 -6.27 -4.22
N VAL A 251 13.07 -6.18 -5.52
CA VAL A 251 14.34 -5.63 -6.02
C VAL A 251 14.36 -4.11 -5.80
N PRO A 252 15.39 -3.55 -5.17
CA PRO A 252 15.46 -2.12 -4.93
C PRO A 252 15.58 -1.36 -6.24
N VAL A 253 14.55 -0.59 -6.54
CA VAL A 253 14.61 0.38 -7.65
C VAL A 253 15.49 1.54 -7.18
N LYS A 254 16.48 1.94 -7.98
CA LYS A 254 17.34 3.09 -7.68
C LYS A 254 16.46 4.31 -7.39
N MET A 255 16.79 5.08 -6.35
CA MET A 255 15.97 6.21 -5.85
C MET A 255 15.51 7.21 -6.94
N VAL A 256 16.20 7.28 -8.08
CA VAL A 256 15.89 8.15 -9.22
C VAL A 256 14.62 7.72 -9.98
N SER A 257 14.23 6.46 -9.91
CA SER A 257 13.05 5.94 -10.63
C SER A 257 11.75 6.03 -9.82
N PHE A 258 11.79 6.31 -8.52
CA PHE A 258 10.58 6.50 -7.71
C PHE A 258 9.73 7.72 -8.12
N ILE A 259 10.29 8.66 -8.89
CA ILE A 259 9.56 9.82 -9.43
C ILE A 259 8.88 9.49 -10.78
N LYS A 260 9.27 8.40 -11.45
CA LYS A 260 8.82 8.09 -12.84
C LYS A 260 7.97 6.83 -12.99
N ILE A 261 7.73 6.04 -11.93
CA ILE A 261 6.89 4.82 -12.00
C ILE A 261 5.39 5.14 -11.87
N HIS A 262 5.04 6.40 -11.63
CA HIS A 262 3.66 6.83 -11.80
C HIS A 262 3.45 7.15 -13.29
N PHE A 263 2.94 6.13 -14.01
CA PHE A 263 2.35 6.22 -15.36
C PHE A 263 3.27 6.61 -16.52
N ARG A 264 3.81 5.63 -17.18
CA ARG A 264 3.88 5.58 -18.65
C ARG A 264 2.92 4.48 -19.10
N PHE A 265 1.80 4.91 -19.57
CA PHE A 265 1.04 4.28 -20.64
C PHE A 265 0.77 5.36 -21.69
#